data_c172f0ec84164c82ffd1a1643c4096fd
#
_entry.id   c172f0ec84164c82ffd1a1643c4096fd
#
_cell.length_a   1.000
_cell.length_b   1.000
_cell.length_c   1.000
_cell.angle_alpha   90.00
_cell.angle_beta   90.00
_cell.angle_gamma   90.00
#
_symmetry.space_group_name_H-M   'P 1'
#
loop_
_entity.id
_entity.type
_entity.pdbx_description
1 polymer ?
#
loop_
_entity_poly.entity_id
_entity_poly.type
_entity_poly.pdbx_seq_one_letter_code
_entity_poly.pdbx_strand_id
1 'polypeptide(L)'
;MKEREKFGSRLGFILVSAGCAIGIGNVWKFPYITGIYGGAAFILMYLVFLVALGLPIMVCEFTVGRGSRMGMGKALDTLEPKGTKWHRMKWISIFGSFLLMMFYTMVGGWMLKYAFMEATGTFVGLDGKAVEGVFGDMLTNPGTLTFWAIVAIVISFGACGFGLEKGIEKVTKVMMIALLLLMIALAVNSAFLPNAAAGIKFYLVPDFGEVAKKGFGNAVFAAMSQAFFTLSIGIGSMEIFGSYLDRKKRITGEAVNIVLLDTFVALMAGFIIIPVCFAYGVEPGSGPSLLFITLPTLFNNMAGGRIWGTLFFIFMSFAALSTIIAVFEEILAFFMDIGGWGRKKAVGVNFVLITVLSLPAILGFNVLSGIQPLGEGSNIMDMEDFLVSSNLLPLGSLVFVLFCVRKNGWGFENFLKEANEGEGIKFPHWIRLYMQYILPLIVVIIYLKGYYDMFSGKSTAMFVSWMCFAVLLLFVIFGVSIFTGRKKTGKVK
;
A
#
# COMPACT_ATOMS: atom_id res chain seq x y z
N MET A 1 2.21 -7.73 -31.80
CA MET A 1 2.40 -7.64 -30.33
C MET A 1 2.14 -9.01 -29.74
N LYS A 2 3.00 -9.51 -28.84
CA LYS A 2 2.67 -10.74 -28.09
C LYS A 2 1.37 -10.51 -27.31
N GLU A 3 0.48 -11.50 -27.31
CA GLU A 3 -0.76 -11.43 -26.53
C GLU A 3 -0.41 -11.28 -25.05
N ARG A 4 -1.06 -10.32 -24.35
CA ARG A 4 -0.83 -10.07 -22.91
C ARG A 4 -1.31 -11.28 -22.13
N GLU A 5 -0.57 -11.66 -21.08
CA GLU A 5 -1.01 -12.69 -20.14
C GLU A 5 -2.39 -12.30 -19.57
N LYS A 6 -3.18 -13.28 -19.17
CA LYS A 6 -4.51 -13.11 -18.58
C LYS A 6 -4.60 -13.94 -17.30
N PHE A 7 -5.44 -13.52 -16.36
CA PHE A 7 -5.78 -14.35 -15.21
C PHE A 7 -6.55 -15.59 -15.66
N GLY A 8 -6.24 -16.71 -15.04
CA GLY A 8 -6.95 -17.97 -15.29
C GLY A 8 -8.39 -17.95 -14.72
N SER A 9 -8.65 -17.12 -13.72
CA SER A 9 -9.96 -16.98 -13.10
C SER A 9 -10.26 -15.57 -12.60
N ARG A 10 -11.56 -15.19 -12.56
CA ARG A 10 -12.01 -13.93 -11.94
C ARG A 10 -11.64 -13.87 -10.45
N LEU A 11 -11.79 -14.99 -9.73
CA LEU A 11 -11.39 -15.06 -8.33
C LEU A 11 -9.88 -14.82 -8.16
N GLY A 12 -9.07 -15.36 -9.09
CA GLY A 12 -7.63 -15.11 -9.12
C GLY A 12 -7.33 -13.61 -9.27
N PHE A 13 -7.97 -12.92 -10.22
CA PHE A 13 -7.84 -11.47 -10.38
C PHE A 13 -8.20 -10.73 -9.08
N ILE A 14 -9.35 -11.02 -8.48
CA ILE A 14 -9.80 -10.34 -7.25
C ILE A 14 -8.80 -10.58 -6.11
N LEU A 15 -8.37 -11.83 -5.88
CA LEU A 15 -7.47 -12.17 -4.78
C LEU A 15 -6.05 -11.62 -4.99
N VAL A 16 -5.54 -11.58 -6.22
CA VAL A 16 -4.21 -10.98 -6.51
C VAL A 16 -4.27 -9.48 -6.34
N SER A 17 -5.27 -8.80 -6.89
CA SER A 17 -5.43 -7.36 -6.76
C SER A 17 -5.71 -6.94 -5.30
N ALA A 18 -6.56 -7.69 -4.59
CA ALA A 18 -6.78 -7.48 -3.17
C ALA A 18 -5.51 -7.77 -2.35
N GLY A 19 -4.74 -8.82 -2.68
CA GLY A 19 -3.46 -9.12 -2.03
C GLY A 19 -2.39 -8.04 -2.26
N CYS A 20 -2.50 -7.25 -3.32
CA CYS A 20 -1.68 -6.05 -3.51
C CYS A 20 -2.09 -4.93 -2.55
N ALA A 21 -3.40 -4.70 -2.39
CA ALA A 21 -3.93 -3.71 -1.46
C ALA A 21 -3.73 -4.15 0.00
N ILE A 22 -4.07 -5.40 0.34
CA ILE A 22 -3.95 -5.98 1.67
C ILE A 22 -2.47 -6.19 2.02
N GLY A 23 -1.89 -5.19 2.61
CA GLY A 23 -0.50 -5.21 3.07
C GLY A 23 -0.38 -4.98 4.57
N ILE A 24 0.84 -4.69 5.00
CA ILE A 24 1.17 -4.33 6.38
C ILE A 24 0.36 -3.09 6.83
N GLY A 25 -0.02 -2.22 5.90
CA GLY A 25 -0.85 -1.05 6.17
C GLY A 25 -2.21 -1.37 6.78
N ASN A 26 -2.85 -2.45 6.33
CA ASN A 26 -4.14 -2.90 6.86
C ASN A 26 -4.01 -3.56 8.23
N VAL A 27 -2.93 -4.33 8.41
CA VAL A 27 -2.79 -5.19 9.58
C VAL A 27 -2.06 -4.49 10.72
N TRP A 28 -1.24 -3.50 10.42
CA TRP A 28 -0.49 -2.74 11.40
C TRP A 28 -0.95 -1.29 11.53
N LYS A 29 -0.83 -0.51 10.44
CA LYS A 29 -1.07 0.93 10.47
C LYS A 29 -2.53 1.26 10.79
N PHE A 30 -3.48 0.53 10.22
CA PHE A 30 -4.90 0.76 10.45
C PHE A 30 -5.33 0.54 11.93
N PRO A 31 -5.03 -0.61 12.59
CA PRO A 31 -5.34 -0.78 14.01
C PRO A 31 -4.68 0.26 14.91
N TYR A 32 -3.41 0.59 14.64
CA TYR A 32 -2.65 1.60 15.35
C TYR A 32 -3.32 2.98 15.28
N ILE A 33 -3.64 3.48 14.09
CA ILE A 33 -4.29 4.77 13.92
C ILE A 33 -5.70 4.76 14.49
N THR A 34 -6.43 3.66 14.36
CA THR A 34 -7.76 3.47 14.96
C THR A 34 -7.70 3.58 16.49
N GLY A 35 -6.67 2.99 17.11
CA GLY A 35 -6.40 3.12 18.54
C GLY A 35 -6.13 4.56 18.99
N ILE A 36 -5.37 5.32 18.21
CA ILE A 36 -5.07 6.73 18.50
C ILE A 36 -6.31 7.61 18.43
N TYR A 37 -7.14 7.45 17.38
CA TYR A 37 -8.18 8.43 17.05
C TYR A 37 -9.61 8.00 17.44
N GLY A 38 -9.79 7.12 18.43
CA GLY A 38 -11.10 6.88 19.03
C GLY A 38 -11.92 5.75 18.41
N GLY A 39 -11.26 4.69 17.93
CA GLY A 39 -11.91 3.43 17.59
C GLY A 39 -12.94 3.53 16.46
N ALA A 40 -14.16 3.08 16.75
CA ALA A 40 -15.24 2.99 15.75
C ALA A 40 -15.57 4.32 15.04
N ALA A 41 -15.47 5.46 15.72
CA ALA A 41 -15.75 6.75 15.08
C ALA A 41 -14.70 7.10 14.01
N PHE A 42 -13.42 6.77 14.25
CA PHE A 42 -12.38 6.88 13.21
C PHE A 42 -12.66 5.93 12.04
N ILE A 43 -13.06 4.69 12.32
CA ILE A 43 -13.42 3.71 11.27
C ILE A 43 -14.51 4.25 10.34
N LEU A 44 -15.55 4.87 10.88
CA LEU A 44 -16.61 5.46 10.06
C LEU A 44 -16.08 6.56 9.13
N MET A 45 -15.22 7.45 9.62
CA MET A 45 -14.58 8.47 8.79
C MET A 45 -13.71 7.84 7.69
N TYR A 46 -12.92 6.84 8.04
CA TYR A 46 -12.09 6.10 7.10
C TYR A 46 -12.93 5.47 5.98
N LEU A 47 -14.05 4.81 6.30
CA LEU A 47 -14.93 4.18 5.31
C LEU A 47 -15.54 5.21 4.34
N VAL A 48 -15.90 6.39 4.83
CA VAL A 48 -16.38 7.48 3.98
C VAL A 48 -15.30 7.90 2.98
N PHE A 49 -14.06 8.12 3.45
CA PHE A 49 -12.97 8.53 2.57
C PHE A 49 -12.50 7.42 1.64
N LEU A 50 -12.59 6.17 2.06
CA LEU A 50 -12.28 5.03 1.21
C LEU A 50 -13.18 4.99 -0.03
N VAL A 51 -14.48 5.21 0.16
CA VAL A 51 -15.45 5.27 -0.95
C VAL A 51 -15.32 6.57 -1.75
N ALA A 52 -15.12 7.70 -1.08
CA ALA A 52 -15.05 9.00 -1.74
C ALA A 52 -13.75 9.21 -2.54
N LEU A 53 -12.60 8.79 -2.00
CA LEU A 53 -11.29 9.02 -2.59
C LEU A 53 -10.72 7.75 -3.22
N GLY A 54 -10.61 6.68 -2.44
CA GLY A 54 -9.94 5.46 -2.85
C GLY A 54 -10.58 4.76 -4.04
N LEU A 55 -11.88 4.52 -3.99
CA LEU A 55 -12.60 3.81 -5.05
C LEU A 55 -12.53 4.52 -6.41
N PRO A 56 -12.79 5.83 -6.56
CA PRO A 56 -12.65 6.51 -7.85
C PRO A 56 -11.23 6.47 -8.43
N ILE A 57 -10.20 6.58 -7.59
CA ILE A 57 -8.80 6.52 -8.02
C ILE A 57 -8.45 5.11 -8.49
N MET A 58 -8.83 4.07 -7.74
CA MET A 58 -8.64 2.67 -8.12
C MET A 58 -9.32 2.36 -9.46
N VAL A 59 -10.53 2.88 -9.69
CA VAL A 59 -11.22 2.74 -10.99
C VAL A 59 -10.43 3.43 -12.10
N CYS A 60 -9.80 4.60 -11.86
CA CYS A 60 -8.94 5.24 -12.85
C CYS A 60 -7.75 4.35 -13.22
N GLU A 61 -7.01 3.81 -12.24
CA GLU A 61 -5.86 2.94 -12.49
C GLU A 61 -6.24 1.70 -13.28
N PHE A 62 -7.24 0.94 -12.83
CA PHE A 62 -7.72 -0.24 -13.56
C PHE A 62 -8.16 0.09 -14.98
N THR A 63 -8.82 1.25 -15.16
CA THR A 63 -9.34 1.65 -16.48
C THR A 63 -8.20 2.00 -17.44
N VAL A 64 -7.16 2.68 -16.96
CA VAL A 64 -5.95 2.97 -17.75
C VAL A 64 -5.25 1.68 -18.16
N GLY A 65 -5.07 0.75 -17.24
CA GLY A 65 -4.48 -0.56 -17.52
C GLY A 65 -5.29 -1.36 -18.54
N ARG A 66 -6.61 -1.49 -18.33
CA ARG A 66 -7.47 -2.26 -19.25
C ARG A 66 -7.59 -1.61 -20.62
N GLY A 67 -7.69 -0.28 -20.68
CA GLY A 67 -7.79 0.48 -21.93
C GLY A 67 -6.51 0.41 -22.78
N SER A 68 -5.35 0.45 -22.14
CA SER A 68 -4.05 0.37 -22.81
C SER A 68 -3.62 -1.05 -23.15
N ARG A 69 -4.01 -2.04 -22.37
CA ARG A 69 -3.47 -3.42 -22.38
C ARG A 69 -1.96 -3.45 -22.14
N MET A 70 -1.41 -2.48 -21.45
CA MET A 70 -0.01 -2.32 -21.13
C MET A 70 0.19 -2.06 -19.66
N GLY A 71 1.39 -2.30 -19.13
CA GLY A 71 1.81 -1.80 -17.83
C GLY A 71 2.21 -0.33 -17.91
N MET A 72 2.47 0.30 -16.76
CA MET A 72 2.73 1.74 -16.63
C MET A 72 3.83 2.26 -17.55
N GLY A 73 4.75 1.40 -17.97
CA GLY A 73 5.81 1.73 -18.93
C GLY A 73 5.30 2.27 -20.26
N LYS A 74 4.16 1.77 -20.73
CA LYS A 74 3.56 2.15 -22.03
C LYS A 74 2.08 2.52 -21.97
N ALA A 75 1.42 2.38 -20.84
CA ALA A 75 -0.01 2.62 -20.74
C ALA A 75 -0.38 4.06 -21.11
N LEU A 76 0.29 5.03 -20.50
CA LEU A 76 0.05 6.44 -20.79
C LEU A 76 0.43 6.81 -22.23
N ASP A 77 1.56 6.28 -22.76
CA ASP A 77 1.97 6.47 -24.18
C ASP A 77 0.88 6.02 -25.16
N THR A 78 0.19 4.93 -24.83
CA THR A 78 -0.83 4.31 -25.69
C THR A 78 -2.12 5.12 -25.72
N LEU A 79 -2.50 5.73 -24.60
CA LEU A 79 -3.78 6.39 -24.42
C LEU A 79 -3.72 7.93 -24.53
N GLU A 80 -2.54 8.53 -24.44
CA GLU A 80 -2.41 9.98 -24.46
C GLU A 80 -2.71 10.59 -25.84
N PRO A 81 -3.30 11.79 -25.90
CA PRO A 81 -3.46 12.53 -27.15
C PRO A 81 -2.11 12.91 -27.74
N LYS A 82 -2.02 12.91 -29.10
CA LYS A 82 -0.79 13.30 -29.82
C LYS A 82 -0.30 14.68 -29.39
N GLY A 83 0.99 14.76 -29.04
CA GLY A 83 1.66 16.01 -28.68
C GLY A 83 1.59 16.35 -27.19
N THR A 84 1.00 15.49 -26.36
CA THR A 84 1.06 15.58 -24.89
C THR A 84 2.33 14.90 -24.35
N LYS A 85 2.57 14.98 -23.05
CA LYS A 85 3.79 14.45 -22.41
C LYS A 85 3.48 13.59 -21.19
N TRP A 86 2.28 13.03 -21.11
CA TRP A 86 1.87 12.18 -20.00
C TRP A 86 2.75 10.94 -19.85
N HIS A 87 3.28 10.40 -20.94
CA HIS A 87 4.22 9.30 -20.96
C HIS A 87 5.45 9.51 -20.05
N ARG A 88 5.79 10.76 -19.72
CA ARG A 88 6.91 11.03 -18.81
C ARG A 88 6.62 10.64 -17.38
N MET A 89 5.33 10.55 -16.98
CA MET A 89 4.91 10.20 -15.63
C MET A 89 5.23 8.74 -15.26
N LYS A 90 5.47 7.87 -16.26
CA LYS A 90 5.92 6.49 -16.03
C LYS A 90 7.18 6.39 -15.16
N TRP A 91 8.07 7.38 -15.24
CA TRP A 91 9.30 7.40 -14.43
C TRP A 91 9.03 7.65 -12.95
N ILE A 92 7.97 8.40 -12.61
CA ILE A 92 7.54 8.60 -11.22
C ILE A 92 7.02 7.28 -10.66
N SER A 93 6.20 6.56 -11.42
CA SER A 93 5.63 5.29 -11.00
C SER A 93 6.73 4.25 -10.75
N ILE A 94 7.60 3.99 -11.73
CA ILE A 94 8.64 2.95 -11.57
C ILE A 94 9.62 3.29 -10.45
N PHE A 95 10.00 4.57 -10.30
CA PHE A 95 10.81 5.02 -9.18
C PHE A 95 10.13 4.73 -7.84
N GLY A 96 8.81 4.98 -7.77
CA GLY A 96 8.00 4.68 -6.60
C GLY A 96 7.97 3.21 -6.25
N SER A 97 7.79 2.35 -7.24
CA SER A 97 7.77 0.89 -7.06
C SER A 97 9.11 0.36 -6.56
N PHE A 98 10.23 0.86 -7.10
CA PHE A 98 11.56 0.51 -6.59
C PHE A 98 11.75 1.02 -5.15
N LEU A 99 11.44 2.28 -4.89
CA LEU A 99 11.63 2.88 -3.58
C LEU A 99 10.79 2.17 -2.50
N LEU A 100 9.54 1.80 -2.84
CA LEU A 100 8.70 0.98 -1.97
C LEU A 100 9.37 -0.38 -1.68
N MET A 101 9.86 -1.06 -2.71
CA MET A 101 10.45 -2.39 -2.54
C MET A 101 11.79 -2.37 -1.81
N MET A 102 12.52 -1.26 -1.81
CA MET A 102 13.79 -1.14 -1.09
C MET A 102 13.62 -1.38 0.41
N PHE A 103 12.59 -0.82 1.04
CA PHE A 103 12.35 -1.04 2.47
C PHE A 103 11.30 -2.12 2.74
N TYR A 104 10.29 -2.27 1.89
CA TYR A 104 9.17 -3.17 2.17
C TYR A 104 9.58 -4.64 2.13
N THR A 105 10.58 -5.02 1.30
CA THR A 105 11.17 -6.37 1.30
C THR A 105 11.85 -6.71 2.60
N MET A 106 12.53 -5.74 3.22
CA MET A 106 13.12 -5.89 4.54
C MET A 106 12.04 -6.10 5.61
N VAL A 107 10.98 -5.29 5.61
CA VAL A 107 9.86 -5.45 6.56
C VAL A 107 9.16 -6.80 6.36
N GLY A 108 8.99 -7.24 5.10
CA GLY A 108 8.52 -8.60 4.80
C GLY A 108 9.42 -9.68 5.39
N GLY A 109 10.73 -9.47 5.35
CA GLY A 109 11.73 -10.32 6.01
C GLY A 109 11.59 -10.35 7.53
N TRP A 110 11.25 -9.22 8.18
CA TRP A 110 10.96 -9.18 9.63
C TRP A 110 9.77 -10.06 9.99
N MET A 111 8.71 -10.04 9.20
CA MET A 111 7.53 -10.88 9.45
C MET A 111 7.88 -12.37 9.38
N LEU A 112 8.65 -12.78 8.36
CA LEU A 112 9.13 -14.15 8.22
C LEU A 112 10.01 -14.58 9.38
N LYS A 113 10.93 -13.70 9.81
CA LYS A 113 11.79 -13.96 10.96
C LYS A 113 10.98 -14.13 12.23
N TYR A 114 10.01 -13.25 12.48
CA TYR A 114 9.16 -13.34 13.68
C TYR A 114 8.27 -14.58 13.66
N ALA A 115 7.73 -14.99 12.50
CA ALA A 115 7.04 -16.26 12.37
C ALA A 115 7.95 -17.45 12.75
N PHE A 116 9.22 -17.41 12.33
CA PHE A 116 10.21 -18.43 12.70
C PHE A 116 10.54 -18.39 14.20
N MET A 117 10.75 -17.21 14.78
CA MET A 117 11.10 -17.05 16.20
C MET A 117 9.96 -17.48 17.12
N GLU A 118 8.71 -17.15 16.79
CA GLU A 118 7.52 -17.64 17.51
C GLU A 118 7.41 -19.17 17.42
N ALA A 119 7.55 -19.71 16.21
CA ALA A 119 7.49 -21.17 15.96
C ALA A 119 8.58 -21.94 16.71
N THR A 120 9.76 -21.37 16.86
CA THR A 120 10.86 -21.99 17.61
C THR A 120 10.82 -21.73 19.12
N GLY A 121 9.90 -20.85 19.57
CA GLY A 121 9.74 -20.54 20.99
C GLY A 121 10.81 -19.57 21.54
N THR A 122 11.38 -18.73 20.69
CA THR A 122 12.42 -17.75 21.09
C THR A 122 11.94 -16.80 22.19
N PHE A 123 10.66 -16.46 22.22
CA PHE A 123 10.07 -15.52 23.17
C PHE A 123 9.58 -16.18 24.47
N VAL A 124 9.56 -17.50 24.57
CA VAL A 124 9.03 -18.22 25.72
C VAL A 124 9.76 -17.84 27.00
N GLY A 125 9.04 -17.35 28.00
CA GLY A 125 9.57 -16.94 29.31
C GLY A 125 10.27 -15.58 29.32
N LEU A 126 10.25 -14.82 28.21
CA LEU A 126 10.82 -13.48 28.15
C LEU A 126 9.79 -12.45 28.63
N ASP A 127 10.23 -11.46 29.39
CA ASP A 127 9.45 -10.28 29.73
C ASP A 127 9.52 -9.22 28.59
N GLY A 128 8.75 -8.13 28.71
CA GLY A 128 8.68 -7.10 27.68
C GLY A 128 10.03 -6.45 27.37
N LYS A 129 10.92 -6.28 28.37
CA LYS A 129 12.27 -5.73 28.16
C LYS A 129 13.17 -6.68 27.42
N ALA A 130 13.09 -7.97 27.72
CA ALA A 130 13.87 -8.99 27.02
C ALA A 130 13.39 -9.13 25.56
N VAL A 131 12.07 -9.06 25.30
CA VAL A 131 11.53 -9.03 23.94
C VAL A 131 11.96 -7.77 23.17
N GLU A 132 12.00 -6.60 23.82
CA GLU A 132 12.55 -5.38 23.24
C GLU A 132 14.03 -5.55 22.88
N GLY A 133 14.81 -6.19 23.76
CA GLY A 133 16.20 -6.55 23.48
C GLY A 133 16.36 -7.42 22.24
N VAL A 134 15.53 -8.47 22.10
CA VAL A 134 15.52 -9.34 20.91
C VAL A 134 15.23 -8.56 19.62
N PHE A 135 14.29 -7.60 19.66
CA PHE A 135 14.02 -6.73 18.52
C PHE A 135 15.21 -5.81 18.20
N GLY A 136 15.79 -5.17 19.21
CA GLY A 136 16.99 -4.33 19.07
C GLY A 136 18.17 -5.10 18.49
N ASP A 137 18.46 -6.30 19.01
CA ASP A 137 19.52 -7.19 18.49
C ASP A 137 19.28 -7.59 17.03
N MET A 138 18.03 -7.80 16.66
CA MET A 138 17.69 -8.06 15.26
C MET A 138 18.03 -6.85 14.36
N LEU A 139 17.66 -5.63 14.76
CA LEU A 139 17.89 -4.42 13.96
C LEU A 139 19.38 -4.07 13.85
N THR A 140 20.17 -4.34 14.88
CA THR A 140 21.60 -4.08 14.91
C THR A 140 22.43 -5.12 14.17
N ASN A 141 21.83 -6.26 13.77
CA ASN A 141 22.53 -7.33 13.05
C ASN A 141 22.27 -7.28 11.54
N PRO A 142 23.20 -6.69 10.74
CA PRO A 142 23.01 -6.52 9.30
C PRO A 142 22.90 -7.86 8.55
N GLY A 143 23.61 -8.89 9.00
CA GLY A 143 23.57 -10.22 8.37
C GLY A 143 22.20 -10.86 8.50
N THR A 144 21.60 -10.79 9.69
CA THR A 144 20.25 -11.32 9.93
C THR A 144 19.18 -10.57 9.11
N LEU A 145 19.22 -9.24 9.11
CA LEU A 145 18.27 -8.44 8.34
C LEU A 145 18.39 -8.73 6.85
N THR A 146 19.61 -8.77 6.31
CA THR A 146 19.89 -9.07 4.91
C THR A 146 19.41 -10.47 4.53
N PHE A 147 19.68 -11.48 5.35
CA PHE A 147 19.26 -12.86 5.08
C PHE A 147 17.74 -12.97 4.92
N TRP A 148 16.97 -12.43 5.88
CA TRP A 148 15.52 -12.54 5.84
C TRP A 148 14.88 -11.68 4.76
N ALA A 149 15.46 -10.51 4.44
CA ALA A 149 15.07 -9.71 3.29
C ALA A 149 15.28 -10.48 1.97
N ILE A 150 16.43 -11.14 1.79
CA ILE A 150 16.70 -12.00 0.63
C ILE A 150 15.71 -13.17 0.56
N VAL A 151 15.36 -13.78 1.69
CA VAL A 151 14.33 -14.85 1.71
C VAL A 151 12.99 -14.32 1.16
N ALA A 152 12.54 -13.15 1.61
CA ALA A 152 11.32 -12.54 1.09
C ALA A 152 11.42 -12.23 -0.41
N ILE A 153 12.55 -11.70 -0.88
CA ILE A 153 12.81 -11.40 -2.29
C ILE A 153 12.81 -12.68 -3.14
N VAL A 154 13.47 -13.75 -2.67
CA VAL A 154 13.54 -15.06 -3.37
C VAL A 154 12.14 -15.67 -3.52
N ILE A 155 11.35 -15.71 -2.44
CA ILE A 155 9.98 -16.24 -2.47
C ILE A 155 9.14 -15.48 -3.49
N SER A 156 9.21 -14.14 -3.45
CA SER A 156 8.37 -13.27 -4.27
C SER A 156 8.77 -13.31 -5.76
N PHE A 157 10.07 -13.18 -6.10
CA PHE A 157 10.53 -13.36 -7.48
C PHE A 157 10.38 -14.79 -7.97
N GLY A 158 10.49 -15.78 -7.08
CA GLY A 158 10.17 -17.17 -7.40
C GLY A 158 8.73 -17.32 -7.93
N ALA A 159 7.76 -16.72 -7.23
CA ALA A 159 6.38 -16.69 -7.69
C ALA A 159 6.22 -15.98 -9.04
N CYS A 160 6.82 -14.79 -9.21
CA CYS A 160 6.76 -14.02 -10.45
C CYS A 160 7.43 -14.74 -11.63
N GLY A 161 8.47 -15.53 -11.37
CA GLY A 161 9.24 -16.24 -12.40
C GLY A 161 8.43 -17.29 -13.18
N PHE A 162 7.40 -17.87 -12.54
CA PHE A 162 6.49 -18.84 -13.17
C PHE A 162 5.37 -18.19 -14.01
N GLY A 163 5.30 -16.85 -14.09
CA GLY A 163 4.29 -16.11 -14.85
C GLY A 163 3.02 -15.81 -14.04
N LEU A 164 2.08 -15.14 -14.71
CA LEU A 164 0.88 -14.64 -14.05
C LEU A 164 -0.01 -15.78 -13.51
N GLU A 165 -0.44 -16.71 -14.36
CA GLU A 165 -1.40 -17.75 -14.00
C GLU A 165 -0.81 -18.83 -13.09
N LYS A 166 0.35 -19.39 -13.48
CA LYS A 166 0.96 -20.54 -12.78
C LYS A 166 1.74 -20.14 -11.54
N GLY A 167 2.24 -18.92 -11.48
CA GLY A 167 3.02 -18.38 -10.37
C GLY A 167 2.19 -17.44 -9.51
N ILE A 168 2.03 -16.20 -9.95
CA ILE A 168 1.43 -15.13 -9.14
C ILE A 168 0.02 -15.48 -8.70
N GLU A 169 -0.89 -15.82 -9.62
CA GLU A 169 -2.28 -16.14 -9.30
C GLU A 169 -2.38 -17.34 -8.35
N LYS A 170 -1.68 -18.43 -8.65
CA LYS A 170 -1.74 -19.65 -7.84
C LYS A 170 -1.19 -19.44 -6.44
N VAL A 171 -0.02 -18.81 -6.31
CA VAL A 171 0.65 -18.56 -5.02
C VAL A 171 -0.17 -17.58 -4.19
N THR A 172 -0.51 -16.42 -4.75
CA THR A 172 -1.27 -15.39 -4.02
C THR A 172 -2.66 -15.89 -3.63
N LYS A 173 -3.34 -16.65 -4.49
CA LYS A 173 -4.64 -17.24 -4.15
C LYS A 173 -4.58 -18.15 -2.92
N VAL A 174 -3.58 -19.02 -2.84
CA VAL A 174 -3.38 -19.89 -1.68
C VAL A 174 -3.07 -19.06 -0.43
N MET A 175 -2.15 -18.10 -0.55
CA MET A 175 -1.78 -17.22 0.56
C MET A 175 -2.98 -16.40 1.05
N MET A 176 -3.79 -15.82 0.17
CA MET A 176 -4.96 -15.02 0.53
C MET A 176 -6.05 -15.84 1.20
N ILE A 177 -6.33 -17.06 0.72
CA ILE A 177 -7.29 -17.97 1.37
C ILE A 177 -6.79 -18.34 2.76
N ALA A 178 -5.51 -18.73 2.89
CA ALA A 178 -4.91 -19.05 4.17
C ALA A 178 -4.93 -17.85 5.13
N LEU A 179 -4.61 -16.64 4.63
CA LEU A 179 -4.68 -15.38 5.38
C LEU A 179 -6.08 -15.15 5.95
N LEU A 180 -7.13 -15.31 5.14
CA LEU A 180 -8.52 -15.12 5.59
C LEU A 180 -8.92 -16.16 6.67
N LEU A 181 -8.51 -17.41 6.51
CA LEU A 181 -8.79 -18.47 7.51
C LEU A 181 -8.04 -18.22 8.82
N LEU A 182 -6.75 -17.85 8.75
CA LEU A 182 -5.94 -17.49 9.91
C LEU A 182 -6.54 -16.31 10.66
N MET A 183 -6.98 -15.30 9.92
CA MET A 183 -7.59 -14.10 10.48
C MET A 183 -8.88 -14.41 11.24
N ILE A 184 -9.74 -15.29 10.71
CA ILE A 184 -10.96 -15.74 11.41
C ILE A 184 -10.59 -16.47 12.70
N ALA A 185 -9.61 -17.37 12.67
CA ALA A 185 -9.16 -18.11 13.85
C ALA A 185 -8.60 -17.17 14.93
N LEU A 186 -7.77 -16.19 14.53
CA LEU A 186 -7.21 -15.18 15.43
C LEU A 186 -8.28 -14.26 16.01
N ALA A 187 -9.26 -13.83 15.21
CA ALA A 187 -10.36 -12.98 15.66
C ALA A 187 -11.26 -13.69 16.69
N VAL A 188 -11.56 -14.97 16.43
CA VAL A 188 -12.30 -15.80 17.40
C VAL A 188 -11.52 -15.89 18.71
N ASN A 189 -10.24 -16.23 18.67
CA ASN A 189 -9.40 -16.29 19.86
C ASN A 189 -9.39 -14.95 20.62
N SER A 190 -9.19 -13.84 19.91
CA SER A 190 -9.14 -12.50 20.48
C SER A 190 -10.46 -12.12 21.19
N ALA A 191 -11.61 -12.49 20.61
CA ALA A 191 -12.93 -12.19 21.18
C ALA A 191 -13.22 -12.93 22.48
N PHE A 192 -12.62 -14.11 22.71
CA PHE A 192 -12.81 -14.91 23.92
C PHE A 192 -11.76 -14.66 25.01
N LEU A 193 -10.85 -13.71 24.83
CA LEU A 193 -9.90 -13.35 25.88
C LEU A 193 -10.60 -12.68 27.09
N PRO A 194 -10.14 -12.94 28.31
CA PRO A 194 -10.60 -12.21 29.49
C PRO A 194 -10.45 -10.69 29.28
N ASN A 195 -11.46 -9.91 29.66
CA ASN A 195 -11.49 -8.45 29.52
C ASN A 195 -11.49 -7.89 28.10
N ALA A 196 -11.60 -8.72 27.04
CA ALA A 196 -11.68 -8.26 25.64
C ALA A 196 -12.91 -7.37 25.36
N ALA A 197 -13.98 -7.49 26.16
CA ALA A 197 -15.25 -6.78 25.97
C ALA A 197 -15.09 -5.25 25.90
N ALA A 198 -14.18 -4.67 26.67
CA ALA A 198 -13.89 -3.22 26.66
C ALA A 198 -13.27 -2.81 25.31
N GLY A 199 -12.32 -3.60 24.79
CA GLY A 199 -11.70 -3.38 23.48
C GLY A 199 -12.70 -3.56 22.34
N ILE A 200 -13.57 -4.57 22.40
CA ILE A 200 -14.65 -4.79 21.42
C ILE A 200 -15.61 -3.60 21.42
N LYS A 201 -16.01 -3.10 22.60
CA LYS A 201 -16.85 -1.91 22.72
C LYS A 201 -16.19 -0.68 22.11
N PHE A 202 -14.92 -0.41 22.42
CA PHE A 202 -14.14 0.69 21.84
C PHE A 202 -14.08 0.59 20.31
N TYR A 203 -13.94 -0.62 19.80
CA TYR A 203 -13.77 -0.87 18.35
C TYR A 203 -15.09 -0.83 17.57
N LEU A 204 -16.22 -1.17 18.18
CA LEU A 204 -17.51 -1.30 17.49
C LEU A 204 -18.52 -0.18 17.82
N VAL A 205 -18.35 0.53 18.94
CA VAL A 205 -19.27 1.59 19.34
C VAL A 205 -18.65 2.96 19.11
N PRO A 206 -19.19 3.77 18.15
CA PRO A 206 -18.63 5.07 17.81
C PRO A 206 -18.75 6.07 18.98
N ASP A 207 -17.62 6.71 19.31
CA ASP A 207 -17.57 7.84 20.24
C ASP A 207 -16.86 9.04 19.61
N PHE A 208 -17.64 9.96 19.05
CA PHE A 208 -17.11 11.19 18.47
C PHE A 208 -16.60 12.18 19.51
N GLY A 209 -16.99 12.04 20.78
CA GLY A 209 -16.44 12.82 21.88
C GLY A 209 -14.97 12.52 22.13
N GLU A 210 -14.57 11.25 22.06
CA GLU A 210 -13.16 10.86 22.13
C GLU A 210 -12.35 11.37 20.94
N VAL A 211 -12.91 11.31 19.73
CA VAL A 211 -12.25 11.90 18.54
C VAL A 211 -12.04 13.40 18.70
N ALA A 212 -13.02 14.12 19.22
CA ALA A 212 -12.91 15.57 19.45
C ALA A 212 -11.81 15.92 20.45
N LYS A 213 -11.67 15.17 21.55
CA LYS A 213 -10.60 15.33 22.55
C LYS A 213 -9.20 15.13 21.94
N LYS A 214 -9.06 14.20 21.00
CA LYS A 214 -7.80 13.87 20.33
C LYS A 214 -7.50 14.74 19.10
N GLY A 215 -8.39 15.66 18.74
CA GLY A 215 -8.27 16.59 17.62
C GLY A 215 -8.98 16.08 16.36
N PHE A 216 -10.23 16.49 16.18
CA PHE A 216 -11.09 16.08 15.06
C PHE A 216 -10.43 16.27 13.68
N GLY A 217 -9.76 17.42 13.45
CA GLY A 217 -9.06 17.71 12.20
C GLY A 217 -7.94 16.72 11.89
N ASN A 218 -7.17 16.31 12.90
CA ASN A 218 -6.10 15.32 12.75
C ASN A 218 -6.67 13.93 12.47
N ALA A 219 -7.78 13.54 13.12
CA ALA A 219 -8.46 12.28 12.87
C ALA A 219 -9.01 12.21 11.44
N VAL A 220 -9.64 13.27 10.95
CA VAL A 220 -10.11 13.39 9.56
C VAL A 220 -8.94 13.25 8.57
N PHE A 221 -7.83 13.95 8.80
CA PHE A 221 -6.65 13.86 7.96
C PHE A 221 -6.04 12.45 7.98
N ALA A 222 -5.91 11.84 9.15
CA ALA A 222 -5.41 10.47 9.29
C ALA A 222 -6.32 9.46 8.56
N ALA A 223 -7.64 9.63 8.63
CA ALA A 223 -8.60 8.79 7.91
C ALA A 223 -8.50 8.94 6.38
N MET A 224 -8.34 10.18 5.89
CA MET A 224 -8.08 10.42 4.47
C MET A 224 -6.76 9.78 4.02
N SER A 225 -5.68 9.98 4.76
CA SER A 225 -4.37 9.41 4.44
C SER A 225 -4.40 7.88 4.45
N GLN A 226 -5.09 7.29 5.43
CA GLN A 226 -5.23 5.83 5.52
C GLN A 226 -6.01 5.27 4.33
N ALA A 227 -7.03 5.97 3.84
CA ALA A 227 -7.81 5.56 2.67
C ALA A 227 -6.97 5.50 1.37
N PHE A 228 -5.94 6.33 1.24
CA PHE A 228 -4.97 6.22 0.15
C PHE A 228 -4.01 5.06 0.34
N PHE A 229 -3.48 4.94 1.55
CA PHE A 229 -2.42 3.98 1.86
C PHE A 229 -2.91 2.54 1.75
N THR A 230 -4.13 2.26 2.26
CA THR A 230 -4.69 0.91 2.33
C THR A 230 -4.85 0.24 0.96
N LEU A 231 -5.18 1.01 -0.09
CA LEU A 231 -5.46 0.48 -1.42
C LEU A 231 -4.23 0.38 -2.32
N SER A 232 -3.05 0.78 -1.85
CA SER A 232 -1.80 0.79 -2.63
C SER A 232 -1.95 1.47 -4.00
N ILE A 233 -2.75 2.54 -4.07
CA ILE A 233 -3.03 3.32 -5.29
C ILE A 233 -1.97 4.40 -5.51
N GLY A 234 -1.76 4.78 -6.78
CA GLY A 234 -0.85 5.87 -7.17
C GLY A 234 0.47 5.40 -7.77
N ILE A 235 0.93 4.18 -7.48
CA ILE A 235 2.18 3.65 -8.06
C ILE A 235 1.97 2.88 -9.36
N GLY A 236 0.74 2.47 -9.71
CA GLY A 236 0.43 1.74 -10.92
C GLY A 236 0.24 0.23 -10.72
N SER A 237 0.29 -0.26 -9.47
CA SER A 237 0.07 -1.68 -9.20
C SER A 237 -1.34 -2.15 -9.56
N MET A 238 -2.35 -1.32 -9.35
CA MET A 238 -3.71 -1.63 -9.81
C MET A 238 -3.84 -1.50 -11.31
N GLU A 239 -3.07 -0.62 -11.94
CA GLU A 239 -3.04 -0.44 -13.39
C GLU A 239 -2.54 -1.70 -14.09
N ILE A 240 -1.43 -2.31 -13.62
CA ILE A 240 -0.92 -3.55 -14.24
C ILE A 240 -1.95 -4.68 -14.20
N PHE A 241 -2.67 -4.85 -13.06
CA PHE A 241 -3.72 -5.86 -12.97
C PHE A 241 -4.92 -5.53 -13.87
N GLY A 242 -5.26 -4.24 -14.01
CA GLY A 242 -6.22 -3.78 -15.01
C GLY A 242 -5.86 -4.22 -16.42
N SER A 243 -4.58 -4.21 -16.79
CA SER A 243 -4.09 -4.60 -18.12
C SER A 243 -4.35 -6.08 -18.44
N TYR A 244 -4.49 -6.93 -17.44
CA TYR A 244 -4.80 -8.35 -17.56
C TYR A 244 -6.30 -8.65 -17.55
N LEU A 245 -7.16 -7.67 -17.18
CA LEU A 245 -8.61 -7.84 -17.04
C LEU A 245 -9.29 -7.87 -18.41
N ASP A 246 -10.22 -8.81 -18.60
CA ASP A 246 -11.07 -8.83 -19.79
C ASP A 246 -12.17 -7.76 -19.76
N ARG A 247 -12.88 -7.59 -20.87
CA ARG A 247 -13.97 -6.60 -21.01
C ARG A 247 -15.37 -7.15 -20.71
N LYS A 248 -15.47 -8.37 -20.15
CA LYS A 248 -16.75 -8.99 -19.83
C LYS A 248 -17.43 -8.32 -18.64
N LYS A 249 -16.65 -7.81 -17.68
CA LYS A 249 -17.15 -7.16 -16.47
C LYS A 249 -16.72 -5.69 -16.39
N ARG A 250 -17.60 -4.86 -15.83
CA ARG A 250 -17.31 -3.44 -15.58
C ARG A 250 -16.27 -3.29 -14.47
N ILE A 251 -15.36 -2.36 -14.66
CA ILE A 251 -14.25 -2.10 -13.72
C ILE A 251 -14.76 -1.69 -12.35
N THR A 252 -15.83 -0.88 -12.28
CA THR A 252 -16.38 -0.41 -11.00
C THR A 252 -16.79 -1.57 -10.09
N GLY A 253 -17.43 -2.61 -10.65
CA GLY A 253 -17.81 -3.78 -9.86
C GLY A 253 -16.61 -4.56 -9.34
N GLU A 254 -15.57 -4.70 -10.13
CA GLU A 254 -14.33 -5.37 -9.71
C GLU A 254 -13.57 -4.56 -8.65
N ALA A 255 -13.49 -3.23 -8.82
CA ALA A 255 -12.89 -2.34 -7.83
C ALA A 255 -13.65 -2.39 -6.49
N VAL A 256 -14.99 -2.38 -6.51
CA VAL A 256 -15.81 -2.53 -5.29
C VAL A 256 -15.53 -3.85 -4.57
N ASN A 257 -15.42 -4.97 -5.29
CA ASN A 257 -15.09 -6.26 -4.68
C ASN A 257 -13.72 -6.24 -3.98
N ILE A 258 -12.73 -5.61 -4.60
CA ILE A 258 -11.38 -5.48 -4.03
C ILE A 258 -11.41 -4.57 -2.80
N VAL A 259 -12.05 -3.40 -2.88
CA VAL A 259 -12.20 -2.49 -1.75
C VAL A 259 -12.92 -3.15 -0.58
N LEU A 260 -13.99 -3.92 -0.83
CA LEU A 260 -14.70 -4.65 0.22
C LEU A 260 -13.81 -5.70 0.89
N LEU A 261 -13.01 -6.44 0.12
CA LEU A 261 -12.10 -7.44 0.69
C LEU A 261 -10.97 -6.79 1.48
N ASP A 262 -10.38 -5.71 0.96
CA ASP A 262 -9.37 -4.91 1.65
C ASP A 262 -9.90 -4.36 2.98
N THR A 263 -11.07 -3.75 2.95
CA THR A 263 -11.75 -3.22 4.13
C THR A 263 -12.05 -4.29 5.15
N PHE A 264 -12.55 -5.46 4.69
CA PHE A 264 -12.82 -6.58 5.57
C PHE A 264 -11.56 -7.01 6.32
N VAL A 265 -10.43 -7.12 5.63
CA VAL A 265 -9.15 -7.49 6.26
C VAL A 265 -8.68 -6.42 7.24
N ALA A 266 -8.76 -5.12 6.88
CA ALA A 266 -8.38 -4.03 7.78
C ALA A 266 -9.24 -4.04 9.07
N LEU A 267 -10.56 -4.17 8.93
CA LEU A 267 -11.48 -4.23 10.06
C LEU A 267 -11.22 -5.46 10.94
N MET A 268 -11.01 -6.61 10.35
CA MET A 268 -10.73 -7.84 11.11
C MET A 268 -9.37 -7.78 11.80
N ALA A 269 -8.35 -7.16 11.20
CA ALA A 269 -7.06 -6.95 11.84
C ALA A 269 -7.18 -6.06 13.08
N GLY A 270 -7.95 -4.97 13.01
CA GLY A 270 -8.27 -4.16 14.19
C GLY A 270 -9.04 -4.94 15.24
N PHE A 271 -9.99 -5.78 14.83
CA PHE A 271 -10.75 -6.65 15.74
C PHE A 271 -9.88 -7.75 16.38
N ILE A 272 -8.78 -8.15 15.77
CA ILE A 272 -7.78 -9.04 16.38
C ILE A 272 -6.94 -8.29 17.41
N ILE A 273 -6.39 -7.14 17.03
CA ILE A 273 -5.34 -6.45 17.79
C ILE A 273 -5.92 -5.65 18.97
N ILE A 274 -6.96 -4.87 18.74
CA ILE A 274 -7.50 -3.95 19.79
C ILE A 274 -8.03 -4.68 21.00
N PRO A 275 -8.85 -5.74 20.91
CA PRO A 275 -9.29 -6.49 22.07
C PRO A 275 -8.13 -7.14 22.85
N VAL A 276 -7.08 -7.63 22.14
CA VAL A 276 -5.87 -8.16 22.79
C VAL A 276 -5.18 -7.07 23.60
N CYS A 277 -5.01 -5.87 23.06
CA CYS A 277 -4.41 -4.75 23.78
C CYS A 277 -5.20 -4.42 25.07
N PHE A 278 -6.52 -4.30 24.97
CA PHE A 278 -7.38 -4.02 26.13
C PHE A 278 -7.38 -5.16 27.15
N ALA A 279 -7.37 -6.42 26.70
CA ALA A 279 -7.35 -7.58 27.59
C ALA A 279 -6.10 -7.59 28.49
N TYR A 280 -4.99 -7.07 28.02
CA TYR A 280 -3.71 -7.02 28.73
C TYR A 280 -3.31 -5.61 29.21
N GLY A 281 -4.20 -4.62 29.10
CA GLY A 281 -3.96 -3.26 29.60
C GLY A 281 -2.89 -2.47 28.81
N VAL A 282 -2.74 -2.75 27.53
CA VAL A 282 -1.78 -2.07 26.63
C VAL A 282 -2.52 -1.10 25.72
N GLU A 283 -1.92 0.08 25.49
CA GLU A 283 -2.48 1.05 24.55
C GLU A 283 -2.25 0.62 23.10
N PRO A 284 -3.30 0.56 22.24
CA PRO A 284 -3.15 0.19 20.83
C PRO A 284 -2.32 1.18 20.01
N GLY A 285 -2.07 2.38 20.54
CA GLY A 285 -1.35 3.48 19.88
C GLY A 285 0.18 3.44 19.97
N SER A 286 0.82 2.28 20.21
CA SER A 286 2.27 2.18 20.48
C SER A 286 3.18 2.06 19.26
N GLY A 287 2.67 2.23 18.02
CA GLY A 287 3.49 2.21 16.79
C GLY A 287 4.11 0.85 16.45
N PRO A 288 5.34 0.82 15.86
CA PRO A 288 6.05 -0.41 15.50
C PRO A 288 6.29 -1.36 16.67
N SER A 289 6.52 -0.82 17.87
CA SER A 289 6.69 -1.58 19.10
C SER A 289 5.48 -2.45 19.42
N LEU A 290 4.26 -2.05 19.00
CA LEU A 290 3.05 -2.87 19.16
C LEU A 290 3.22 -4.25 18.52
N LEU A 291 3.72 -4.33 17.28
CA LEU A 291 3.88 -5.60 16.56
C LEU A 291 5.05 -6.43 17.05
N PHE A 292 6.20 -5.80 17.24
CA PHE A 292 7.46 -6.53 17.41
C PHE A 292 7.88 -6.69 18.87
N ILE A 293 7.26 -5.95 19.79
CA ILE A 293 7.55 -6.03 21.22
C ILE A 293 6.29 -6.43 21.99
N THR A 294 5.22 -5.64 21.85
CA THR A 294 4.01 -5.82 22.66
C THR A 294 3.28 -7.12 22.34
N LEU A 295 2.96 -7.39 21.08
CA LEU A 295 2.22 -8.61 20.71
C LEU A 295 2.98 -9.90 21.05
N PRO A 296 4.29 -10.07 20.75
CA PRO A 296 5.04 -11.23 21.21
C PRO A 296 5.03 -11.39 22.74
N THR A 297 5.16 -10.27 23.50
CA THR A 297 5.03 -10.29 24.94
C THR A 297 3.64 -10.75 25.39
N LEU A 298 2.59 -10.29 24.72
CA LEU A 298 1.21 -10.71 25.04
C LEU A 298 0.97 -12.17 24.71
N PHE A 299 1.42 -12.65 23.54
CA PHE A 299 1.34 -14.06 23.19
C PHE A 299 2.06 -14.93 24.21
N ASN A 300 3.20 -14.51 24.71
CA ASN A 300 3.94 -15.26 25.72
C ASN A 300 3.14 -15.45 27.04
N ASN A 301 2.24 -14.53 27.34
CA ASN A 301 1.36 -14.60 28.53
C ASN A 301 0.02 -15.34 28.28
N MET A 302 -0.25 -15.76 27.02
CA MET A 302 -1.48 -16.45 26.67
C MET A 302 -1.35 -17.97 26.72
N ALA A 303 -2.42 -18.67 27.05
CA ALA A 303 -2.49 -20.13 26.90
C ALA A 303 -2.34 -20.50 25.42
N GLY A 304 -1.32 -21.32 25.10
CA GLY A 304 -1.00 -21.67 23.71
C GLY A 304 -0.43 -20.51 22.87
N GLY A 305 0.10 -19.46 23.53
CA GLY A 305 0.53 -18.23 22.90
C GLY A 305 1.58 -18.44 21.79
N ARG A 306 2.50 -19.39 21.94
CA ARG A 306 3.44 -19.78 20.88
C ARG A 306 2.73 -20.16 19.57
N ILE A 307 1.58 -20.86 19.64
CA ILE A 307 0.81 -21.23 18.46
C ILE A 307 0.15 -19.97 17.88
N TRP A 308 -0.49 -19.17 18.72
CA TRP A 308 -1.19 -17.96 18.29
C TRP A 308 -0.24 -16.92 17.71
N GLY A 309 0.93 -16.71 18.33
CA GLY A 309 1.98 -15.83 17.80
C GLY A 309 2.52 -16.32 16.45
N THR A 310 2.78 -17.63 16.33
CA THR A 310 3.21 -18.22 15.05
C THR A 310 2.16 -17.99 13.95
N LEU A 311 0.90 -18.28 14.22
CA LEU A 311 -0.20 -18.08 13.26
C LEU A 311 -0.37 -16.61 12.89
N PHE A 312 -0.21 -15.71 13.86
CA PHE A 312 -0.28 -14.27 13.62
C PHE A 312 0.86 -13.80 12.69
N PHE A 313 2.10 -14.18 12.94
CA PHE A 313 3.21 -13.76 12.09
C PHE A 313 3.25 -14.48 10.73
N ILE A 314 2.68 -15.68 10.59
CA ILE A 314 2.42 -16.29 9.28
C ILE A 314 1.36 -15.47 8.52
N PHE A 315 0.28 -15.07 9.18
CA PHE A 315 -0.72 -14.17 8.61
C PHE A 315 -0.10 -12.85 8.12
N MET A 316 0.73 -12.21 8.95
CA MET A 316 1.47 -10.99 8.60
C MET A 316 2.43 -11.20 7.43
N SER A 317 3.12 -12.34 7.40
CA SER A 317 4.03 -12.71 6.29
C SER A 317 3.28 -12.85 4.98
N PHE A 318 2.09 -13.44 4.97
CA PHE A 318 1.27 -13.57 3.76
C PHE A 318 0.77 -12.20 3.28
N ALA A 319 0.36 -11.31 4.17
CA ALA A 319 0.00 -9.96 3.82
C ALA A 319 1.18 -9.19 3.19
N ALA A 320 2.37 -9.29 3.77
CA ALA A 320 3.57 -8.66 3.22
C ALA A 320 3.97 -9.23 1.86
N LEU A 321 4.08 -10.55 1.74
CA LEU A 321 4.53 -11.22 0.52
C LEU A 321 3.57 -11.04 -0.65
N SER A 322 2.25 -11.00 -0.42
CA SER A 322 1.26 -10.75 -1.49
C SER A 322 1.44 -9.38 -2.13
N THR A 323 1.72 -8.35 -1.33
CA THR A 323 2.03 -7.00 -1.82
C THR A 323 3.37 -6.98 -2.56
N ILE A 324 4.42 -7.62 -2.03
CA ILE A 324 5.75 -7.68 -2.69
C ILE A 324 5.63 -8.35 -4.07
N ILE A 325 4.93 -9.49 -4.17
CA ILE A 325 4.70 -10.20 -5.43
C ILE A 325 4.00 -9.30 -6.44
N ALA A 326 2.98 -8.56 -6.00
CA ALA A 326 2.20 -7.67 -6.85
C ALA A 326 3.03 -6.51 -7.42
N VAL A 327 3.81 -5.83 -6.58
CA VAL A 327 4.69 -4.73 -7.02
C VAL A 327 5.87 -5.24 -7.85
N PHE A 328 6.38 -6.44 -7.56
CA PHE A 328 7.39 -7.06 -8.43
C PHE A 328 6.84 -7.35 -9.82
N GLU A 329 5.59 -7.79 -9.96
CA GLU A 329 4.99 -7.96 -11.29
C GLU A 329 4.87 -6.64 -12.04
N GLU A 330 4.54 -5.54 -11.37
CA GLU A 330 4.53 -4.20 -11.96
C GLU A 330 5.92 -3.81 -12.48
N ILE A 331 6.97 -3.99 -11.67
CA ILE A 331 8.35 -3.72 -12.06
C ILE A 331 8.75 -4.59 -13.26
N LEU A 332 8.46 -5.89 -13.22
CA LEU A 332 8.76 -6.80 -14.32
C LEU A 332 8.05 -6.40 -15.62
N ALA A 333 6.75 -6.07 -15.52
CA ALA A 333 5.96 -5.62 -16.66
C ALA A 333 6.53 -4.34 -17.28
N PHE A 334 6.99 -3.39 -16.46
CA PHE A 334 7.64 -2.17 -16.93
C PHE A 334 8.86 -2.48 -17.84
N PHE A 335 9.76 -3.34 -17.37
CA PHE A 335 10.95 -3.72 -18.16
C PHE A 335 10.62 -4.58 -19.39
N MET A 336 9.61 -5.44 -19.29
CA MET A 336 9.14 -6.21 -20.43
C MET A 336 8.49 -5.31 -21.49
N ASP A 337 7.69 -4.33 -21.09
CA ASP A 337 6.96 -3.45 -22.00
C ASP A 337 7.90 -2.42 -22.68
N ILE A 338 8.82 -1.81 -21.95
CA ILE A 338 9.76 -0.81 -22.51
C ILE A 338 10.94 -1.48 -23.20
N GLY A 339 11.59 -2.42 -22.52
CA GLY A 339 12.84 -3.02 -22.97
C GLY A 339 12.66 -4.24 -23.88
N GLY A 340 11.43 -4.74 -24.06
CA GLY A 340 11.17 -5.98 -24.81
C GLY A 340 11.80 -7.23 -24.15
N TRP A 341 12.10 -7.17 -22.85
CA TRP A 341 12.78 -8.27 -22.16
C TRP A 341 11.86 -9.48 -22.00
N GLY A 342 12.44 -10.67 -22.07
CA GLY A 342 11.74 -11.87 -21.64
C GLY A 342 11.62 -11.91 -20.11
N ARG A 343 10.58 -12.56 -19.58
CA ARG A 343 10.30 -12.66 -18.12
C ARG A 343 11.51 -13.16 -17.32
N LYS A 344 12.22 -14.20 -17.79
CA LYS A 344 13.41 -14.73 -17.09
C LYS A 344 14.52 -13.68 -16.93
N LYS A 345 14.79 -12.89 -17.97
CA LYS A 345 15.78 -11.81 -17.94
C LYS A 345 15.33 -10.71 -16.99
N ALA A 346 14.05 -10.30 -17.08
CA ALA A 346 13.49 -9.28 -16.20
C ALA A 346 13.57 -9.71 -14.73
N VAL A 347 13.20 -10.94 -14.38
CA VAL A 347 13.33 -11.51 -13.03
C VAL A 347 14.77 -11.48 -12.55
N GLY A 348 15.72 -12.02 -13.32
CA GLY A 348 17.13 -12.12 -12.91
C GLY A 348 17.77 -10.75 -12.65
N VAL A 349 17.55 -9.79 -13.55
CA VAL A 349 18.11 -8.44 -13.39
C VAL A 349 17.47 -7.71 -12.21
N ASN A 350 16.13 -7.73 -12.08
CA ASN A 350 15.46 -7.03 -11.00
C ASN A 350 15.67 -7.70 -9.65
N PHE A 351 15.85 -9.01 -9.58
CA PHE A 351 16.28 -9.71 -8.37
C PHE A 351 17.59 -9.13 -7.81
N VAL A 352 18.62 -9.01 -8.65
CA VAL A 352 19.90 -8.43 -8.24
C VAL A 352 19.73 -6.96 -7.87
N LEU A 353 19.01 -6.20 -8.72
CA LEU A 353 18.82 -4.76 -8.52
C LEU A 353 18.08 -4.46 -7.21
N ILE A 354 16.95 -5.12 -6.94
CA ILE A 354 16.20 -4.93 -5.68
C ILE A 354 17.04 -5.37 -4.47
N THR A 355 17.74 -6.49 -4.55
CA THR A 355 18.61 -6.95 -3.45
C THR A 355 19.66 -5.90 -3.11
N VAL A 356 20.34 -5.32 -4.10
CA VAL A 356 21.35 -4.28 -3.87
C VAL A 356 20.72 -2.98 -3.36
N LEU A 357 19.61 -2.55 -3.97
CA LEU A 357 18.92 -1.31 -3.59
C LEU A 357 18.25 -1.39 -2.21
N SER A 358 17.95 -2.57 -1.67
CA SER A 358 17.43 -2.73 -0.31
C SER A 358 18.52 -2.62 0.77
N LEU A 359 19.82 -2.72 0.41
CA LEU A 359 20.89 -2.64 1.40
C LEU A 359 20.93 -1.31 2.18
N PRO A 360 20.74 -0.11 1.58
CA PRO A 360 20.71 1.14 2.34
C PRO A 360 19.66 1.15 3.45
N ALA A 361 18.43 0.68 3.17
CA ALA A 361 17.37 0.58 4.18
C ALA A 361 17.78 -0.37 5.32
N ILE A 362 18.32 -1.54 4.98
CA ILE A 362 18.80 -2.55 5.94
C ILE A 362 19.93 -1.99 6.80
N LEU A 363 20.93 -1.37 6.17
CA LEU A 363 22.10 -0.83 6.85
C LEU A 363 21.78 0.45 7.65
N GLY A 364 20.69 1.13 7.35
CA GLY A 364 20.21 2.31 8.06
C GLY A 364 19.92 2.06 9.54
N PHE A 365 19.66 0.82 9.96
CA PHE A 365 19.47 0.44 11.36
C PHE A 365 20.77 0.11 12.12
N ASN A 366 21.88 -0.02 11.42
CA ASN A 366 23.15 -0.48 11.99
C ASN A 366 24.36 0.30 11.43
N VAL A 367 25.01 -0.15 10.36
CA VAL A 367 26.24 0.44 9.81
C VAL A 367 26.03 1.90 9.36
N LEU A 368 24.86 2.25 8.83
CA LEU A 368 24.50 3.58 8.33
C LEU A 368 23.55 4.34 9.28
N SER A 369 23.43 3.93 10.54
CA SER A 369 22.52 4.55 11.52
C SER A 369 22.80 6.03 11.80
N GLY A 370 24.01 6.51 11.50
CA GLY A 370 24.36 7.94 11.57
C GLY A 370 23.74 8.79 10.45
N ILE A 371 23.18 8.18 9.39
CA ILE A 371 22.51 8.91 8.31
C ILE A 371 21.04 9.12 8.71
N GLN A 372 20.70 10.36 9.04
CA GLN A 372 19.39 10.77 9.54
C GLN A 372 18.72 11.77 8.59
N PRO A 373 18.16 11.33 7.45
CA PRO A 373 17.77 12.23 6.35
C PRO A 373 16.60 13.15 6.69
N LEU A 374 15.71 12.74 7.60
CA LEU A 374 14.54 13.51 8.05
C LEU A 374 14.78 14.20 9.41
N GLY A 375 16.05 14.31 9.84
CA GLY A 375 16.45 14.88 11.12
C GLY A 375 16.66 13.82 12.20
N GLU A 376 17.02 14.29 13.40
CA GLU A 376 17.40 13.45 14.55
C GLU A 376 16.37 12.35 14.83
N GLY A 377 16.86 11.14 15.05
CA GLY A 377 16.06 9.93 15.31
C GLY A 377 15.47 9.25 14.06
N SER A 378 15.65 9.81 12.85
CA SER A 378 15.23 9.17 11.60
C SER A 378 16.33 8.26 11.03
N ASN A 379 15.92 7.32 10.19
CA ASN A 379 16.81 6.44 9.43
C ASN A 379 16.50 6.48 7.92
N ILE A 380 17.22 5.68 7.13
CA ILE A 380 17.05 5.64 5.67
C ILE A 380 15.66 5.09 5.30
N MET A 381 15.16 4.07 6.01
CA MET A 381 13.81 3.52 5.78
C MET A 381 12.73 4.59 5.99
N ASP A 382 12.86 5.44 7.02
CA ASP A 382 11.89 6.52 7.26
C ASP A 382 11.83 7.51 6.09
N MET A 383 12.98 7.80 5.48
CA MET A 383 13.06 8.63 4.27
C MET A 383 12.39 7.96 3.06
N GLU A 384 12.65 6.66 2.86
CA GLU A 384 12.07 5.89 1.77
C GLU A 384 10.54 5.79 1.94
N ASP A 385 10.05 5.47 3.14
CA ASP A 385 8.60 5.44 3.43
C ASP A 385 7.96 6.83 3.27
N PHE A 386 8.60 7.89 3.75
CA PHE A 386 8.11 9.26 3.55
C PHE A 386 7.97 9.62 2.06
N LEU A 387 8.98 9.28 1.25
CA LEU A 387 8.93 9.53 -0.19
C LEU A 387 7.83 8.72 -0.89
N VAL A 388 7.58 7.49 -0.47
CA VAL A 388 6.48 6.67 -1.01
C VAL A 388 5.14 7.17 -0.49
N SER A 389 4.95 7.15 0.83
CA SER A 389 3.63 7.34 1.46
C SER A 389 3.12 8.77 1.34
N SER A 390 4.01 9.77 1.51
CA SER A 390 3.63 11.18 1.47
C SER A 390 3.81 11.85 0.10
N ASN A 391 4.48 11.20 -0.86
CA ASN A 391 4.69 11.77 -2.20
C ASN A 391 4.12 10.90 -3.30
N LEU A 392 4.67 9.70 -3.49
CA LEU A 392 4.43 8.92 -4.69
C LEU A 392 3.00 8.40 -4.76
N LEU A 393 2.43 7.96 -3.65
CA LEU A 393 1.02 7.53 -3.61
C LEU A 393 0.04 8.67 -3.91
N PRO A 394 0.09 9.83 -3.22
CA PRO A 394 -0.79 10.95 -3.53
C PRO A 394 -0.56 11.55 -4.93
N LEU A 395 0.69 11.76 -5.30
CA LEU A 395 1.02 12.40 -6.58
C LEU A 395 0.73 11.49 -7.77
N GLY A 396 0.99 10.20 -7.68
CA GLY A 396 0.63 9.21 -8.69
C GLY A 396 -0.89 9.09 -8.84
N SER A 397 -1.63 9.05 -7.72
CA SER A 397 -3.10 9.09 -7.73
C SER A 397 -3.62 10.33 -8.45
N LEU A 398 -3.01 11.50 -8.17
CA LEU A 398 -3.33 12.75 -8.86
C LEU A 398 -3.07 12.66 -10.37
N VAL A 399 -1.96 12.04 -10.79
CA VAL A 399 -1.64 11.80 -12.21
C VAL A 399 -2.73 10.96 -12.88
N PHE A 400 -3.12 9.82 -12.30
CA PHE A 400 -4.16 8.96 -12.87
C PHE A 400 -5.51 9.68 -12.98
N VAL A 401 -5.93 10.39 -11.94
CA VAL A 401 -7.18 11.16 -11.97
C VAL A 401 -7.13 12.25 -13.04
N LEU A 402 -6.10 13.08 -13.05
CA LEU A 402 -5.96 14.17 -14.03
C LEU A 402 -5.88 13.63 -15.46
N PHE A 403 -5.17 12.52 -15.68
CA PHE A 403 -5.09 11.87 -16.99
C PHE A 403 -6.47 11.40 -17.48
N CYS A 404 -7.26 10.79 -16.62
CA CYS A 404 -8.61 10.31 -16.96
C CYS A 404 -9.62 11.43 -17.20
N VAL A 405 -9.49 12.59 -16.53
CA VAL A 405 -10.55 13.63 -16.59
C VAL A 405 -10.21 14.85 -17.46
N ARG A 406 -8.93 15.14 -17.72
CA ARG A 406 -8.51 16.33 -18.47
C ARG A 406 -8.65 16.11 -19.97
N LYS A 407 -9.01 17.20 -20.71
CA LYS A 407 -9.12 17.18 -22.19
C LYS A 407 -7.80 16.93 -22.91
N ASN A 408 -6.68 17.26 -22.31
CA ASN A 408 -5.32 16.99 -22.80
C ASN A 408 -4.71 15.69 -22.21
N GLY A 409 -5.47 14.94 -21.42
CA GLY A 409 -5.23 13.55 -21.06
C GLY A 409 -6.08 12.62 -21.92
N TRP A 410 -6.39 11.44 -21.41
CA TRP A 410 -7.27 10.48 -22.09
C TRP A 410 -8.68 11.02 -22.24
N GLY A 411 -9.14 11.81 -21.26
CA GLY A 411 -10.43 12.48 -21.24
C GLY A 411 -11.54 11.66 -20.63
N PHE A 412 -12.45 12.35 -19.92
CA PHE A 412 -13.50 11.71 -19.11
C PHE A 412 -14.42 10.77 -19.91
N GLU A 413 -14.78 11.14 -21.15
CA GLU A 413 -15.69 10.32 -21.96
C GLU A 413 -15.05 9.00 -22.40
N ASN A 414 -13.75 9.01 -22.78
CA ASN A 414 -13.02 7.79 -23.12
C ASN A 414 -12.84 6.90 -21.89
N PHE A 415 -12.46 7.50 -20.76
CA PHE A 415 -12.38 6.82 -19.47
C PHE A 415 -13.73 6.17 -19.10
N LEU A 416 -14.82 6.92 -19.14
CA LEU A 416 -16.16 6.43 -18.76
C LEU A 416 -16.63 5.29 -19.67
N LYS A 417 -16.36 5.41 -20.98
CA LYS A 417 -16.69 4.36 -21.95
C LYS A 417 -15.99 3.07 -21.60
N GLU A 418 -14.69 3.10 -21.38
CA GLU A 418 -13.90 1.91 -21.01
C GLU A 418 -14.32 1.38 -19.64
N ALA A 419 -14.46 2.22 -18.61
CA ALA A 419 -14.86 1.81 -17.27
C ALA A 419 -16.20 1.07 -17.25
N ASN A 420 -17.13 1.49 -18.12
CA ASN A 420 -18.48 0.95 -18.24
C ASN A 420 -18.65 -0.16 -19.28
N GLU A 421 -17.59 -0.57 -19.95
CA GLU A 421 -17.62 -1.70 -20.87
C GLU A 421 -17.82 -3.02 -20.11
N GLY A 422 -18.77 -3.85 -20.58
CA GLY A 422 -19.14 -5.12 -19.96
C GLY A 422 -20.37 -5.03 -19.05
N GLU A 423 -20.53 -6.04 -18.18
CA GLU A 423 -21.67 -6.18 -17.26
C GLU A 423 -21.31 -5.84 -15.81
N GLY A 424 -22.25 -5.33 -15.03
CA GLY A 424 -22.11 -5.07 -13.59
C GLY A 424 -22.38 -3.61 -13.22
N ILE A 425 -21.77 -3.10 -12.16
CA ILE A 425 -21.98 -1.74 -11.61
C ILE A 425 -21.41 -0.70 -12.58
N LYS A 426 -22.23 0.27 -12.97
CA LYS A 426 -21.80 1.39 -13.81
C LYS A 426 -21.06 2.44 -12.99
N PHE A 427 -19.98 2.98 -13.55
CA PHE A 427 -19.37 4.20 -13.05
C PHE A 427 -20.30 5.39 -13.45
N PRO A 428 -20.73 6.23 -12.50
CA PRO A 428 -21.76 7.23 -12.77
C PRO A 428 -21.20 8.47 -13.48
N HIS A 429 -21.93 9.01 -14.47
CA HIS A 429 -21.50 10.20 -15.20
C HIS A 429 -21.47 11.48 -14.31
N TRP A 430 -22.39 11.59 -13.34
CA TRP A 430 -22.51 12.78 -12.48
C TRP A 430 -21.27 13.07 -11.64
N ILE A 431 -20.42 12.06 -11.36
CA ILE A 431 -19.20 12.21 -10.57
C ILE A 431 -18.09 13.02 -11.29
N ARG A 432 -18.31 13.39 -12.56
CA ARG A 432 -17.34 14.09 -13.40
C ARG A 432 -16.77 15.35 -12.74
N LEU A 433 -17.63 16.24 -12.24
CA LEU A 433 -17.20 17.49 -11.61
C LEU A 433 -16.40 17.25 -10.35
N TYR A 434 -16.82 16.25 -9.55
CA TYR A 434 -16.10 15.82 -8.38
C TYR A 434 -14.68 15.37 -8.73
N MET A 435 -14.52 14.46 -9.69
CA MET A 435 -13.22 13.94 -10.11
C MET A 435 -12.35 15.01 -10.79
N GLN A 436 -12.96 15.99 -11.45
CA GLN A 436 -12.22 17.02 -12.18
C GLN A 436 -11.64 18.11 -11.27
N TYR A 437 -12.31 18.43 -10.16
CA TYR A 437 -11.95 19.55 -9.30
C TYR A 437 -11.79 19.19 -7.83
N ILE A 438 -12.79 18.52 -7.23
CA ILE A 438 -12.83 18.30 -5.78
C ILE A 438 -11.81 17.22 -5.38
N LEU A 439 -11.81 16.08 -6.04
CA LEU A 439 -10.89 14.98 -5.74
C LEU A 439 -9.41 15.41 -5.89
N PRO A 440 -8.98 16.06 -6.99
CA PRO A 440 -7.60 16.58 -7.10
C PRO A 440 -7.25 17.59 -6.01
N LEU A 441 -8.18 18.47 -5.64
CA LEU A 441 -7.98 19.45 -4.57
C LEU A 441 -7.74 18.76 -3.22
N ILE A 442 -8.57 17.76 -2.88
CA ILE A 442 -8.40 16.99 -1.64
C ILE A 442 -7.04 16.29 -1.63
N VAL A 443 -6.64 15.66 -2.73
CA VAL A 443 -5.32 14.99 -2.83
C VAL A 443 -4.18 15.99 -2.60
N VAL A 444 -4.24 17.18 -3.19
CA VAL A 444 -3.24 18.24 -2.97
C VAL A 444 -3.21 18.71 -1.51
N ILE A 445 -4.38 18.84 -0.87
CA ILE A 445 -4.45 19.20 0.56
C ILE A 445 -3.81 18.11 1.42
N ILE A 446 -4.12 16.84 1.18
CA ILE A 446 -3.53 15.72 1.92
C ILE A 446 -2.00 15.71 1.73
N TYR A 447 -1.54 15.89 0.51
CA TYR A 447 -0.14 15.93 0.17
C TYR A 447 0.61 17.06 0.91
N LEU A 448 0.13 18.30 0.84
CA LEU A 448 0.77 19.45 1.49
C LEU A 448 0.70 19.36 3.02
N LYS A 449 -0.42 18.86 3.57
CA LYS A 449 -0.55 18.66 5.01
C LYS A 449 0.40 17.58 5.52
N GLY A 450 0.62 16.51 4.78
CA GLY A 450 1.61 15.48 5.12
C GLY A 450 3.02 16.08 5.30
N TYR A 451 3.41 16.97 4.42
CA TYR A 451 4.68 17.71 4.55
C TYR A 451 4.69 18.67 5.75
N TYR A 452 3.60 19.41 5.93
CA TYR A 452 3.48 20.31 7.08
C TYR A 452 3.61 19.55 8.40
N ASP A 453 2.89 18.45 8.56
CA ASP A 453 2.91 17.64 9.79
C ASP A 453 4.28 17.03 10.06
N MET A 454 4.98 16.58 9.01
CA MET A 454 6.31 15.97 9.13
C MET A 454 7.39 16.99 9.54
N PHE A 455 7.32 18.23 9.03
CA PHE A 455 8.43 19.18 9.14
C PHE A 455 8.13 20.42 9.98
N SER A 456 6.88 20.69 10.39
CA SER A 456 6.53 21.89 11.18
C SER A 456 7.24 21.97 12.54
N GLY A 457 7.62 20.82 13.12
CA GLY A 457 8.40 20.74 14.37
C GLY A 457 9.92 20.70 14.17
N LYS A 458 10.42 20.78 12.93
CA LYS A 458 11.85 20.74 12.59
C LYS A 458 12.41 22.16 12.42
N SER A 459 13.71 22.27 12.08
CA SER A 459 14.32 23.58 11.82
C SER A 459 13.63 24.32 10.65
N THR A 460 13.58 25.65 10.72
CA THR A 460 12.96 26.48 9.69
C THR A 460 13.56 26.22 8.29
N ALA A 461 14.87 26.03 8.21
CA ALA A 461 15.54 25.72 6.93
C ALA A 461 15.05 24.39 6.35
N MET A 462 14.93 23.37 7.19
CA MET A 462 14.43 22.04 6.78
C MET A 462 12.97 22.12 6.34
N PHE A 463 12.12 22.78 7.12
CA PHE A 463 10.70 22.97 6.78
C PHE A 463 10.55 23.70 5.43
N VAL A 464 11.23 24.83 5.24
CA VAL A 464 11.13 25.60 3.99
C VAL A 464 11.65 24.79 2.80
N SER A 465 12.81 24.12 2.94
CA SER A 465 13.38 23.30 1.85
C SER A 465 12.44 22.19 1.40
N TRP A 466 11.85 21.44 2.34
CA TRP A 466 10.94 20.36 2.02
C TRP A 466 9.59 20.86 1.48
N MET A 467 9.08 21.99 2.00
CA MET A 467 7.87 22.62 1.44
C MET A 467 8.09 23.13 0.02
N CYS A 468 9.26 23.74 -0.27
CA CYS A 468 9.63 24.15 -1.64
C CYS A 468 9.71 22.93 -2.57
N PHE A 469 10.30 21.82 -2.11
CA PHE A 469 10.35 20.58 -2.87
C PHE A 469 8.95 20.03 -3.17
N ALA A 470 8.05 20.02 -2.18
CA ALA A 470 6.67 19.62 -2.37
C ALA A 470 5.94 20.44 -3.45
N VAL A 471 6.07 21.75 -3.37
CA VAL A 471 5.47 22.68 -4.33
C VAL A 471 6.06 22.47 -5.73
N LEU A 472 7.38 22.26 -5.83
CA LEU A 472 8.04 21.99 -7.10
C LEU A 472 7.49 20.72 -7.79
N LEU A 473 7.28 19.62 -7.04
CA LEU A 473 6.70 18.39 -7.58
C LEU A 473 5.27 18.62 -8.10
N LEU A 474 4.46 19.38 -7.37
CA LEU A 474 3.13 19.78 -7.85
C LEU A 474 3.21 20.59 -9.16
N PHE A 475 4.13 21.53 -9.26
CA PHE A 475 4.35 22.30 -10.50
C PHE A 475 4.72 21.39 -11.67
N VAL A 476 5.54 20.36 -11.46
CA VAL A 476 5.88 19.38 -12.51
C VAL A 476 4.63 18.64 -12.99
N ILE A 477 3.80 18.13 -12.08
CA ILE A 477 2.59 17.38 -12.42
C ILE A 477 1.56 18.28 -13.12
N PHE A 478 1.25 19.43 -12.55
CA PHE A 478 0.32 20.37 -13.16
C PHE A 478 0.88 20.97 -14.46
N GLY A 479 2.19 21.16 -14.56
CA GLY A 479 2.86 21.60 -15.77
C GLY A 479 2.65 20.62 -16.92
N VAL A 480 2.83 19.32 -16.70
CA VAL A 480 2.52 18.30 -17.71
C VAL A 480 1.02 18.29 -18.00
N SER A 481 0.18 18.40 -16.99
CA SER A 481 -1.29 18.39 -17.12
C SER A 481 -1.87 19.60 -17.87
N ILE A 482 -1.25 20.80 -17.75
CA ILE A 482 -1.81 22.04 -18.29
C ILE A 482 -1.12 22.47 -19.58
N PHE A 483 0.21 22.43 -19.64
CA PHE A 483 0.99 23.04 -20.70
C PHE A 483 1.30 22.14 -21.89
N THR A 484 1.02 20.83 -21.79
CA THR A 484 1.23 19.90 -22.88
C THR A 484 -0.09 19.67 -23.63
N GLY A 485 -0.24 20.20 -24.85
CA GLY A 485 -1.42 19.93 -25.69
C GLY A 485 -2.06 21.09 -26.41
N ARG A 486 -1.54 22.32 -26.30
CA ARG A 486 -1.96 23.42 -27.20
C ARG A 486 -1.13 23.42 -28.49
N LYS A 487 -1.32 22.47 -29.40
CA LYS A 487 -1.11 22.77 -30.82
C LYS A 487 -2.34 23.52 -31.31
N LYS A 488 -2.12 24.77 -31.73
CA LYS A 488 -3.09 25.57 -32.48
C LYS A 488 -3.75 24.66 -33.54
N THR A 489 -5.06 24.54 -33.50
CA THR A 489 -5.84 24.09 -34.65
C THR A 489 -5.51 25.05 -35.80
N GLY A 490 -4.57 24.64 -36.64
CA GLY A 490 -4.38 25.29 -37.92
C GLY A 490 -5.70 25.18 -38.66
N LYS A 491 -6.30 26.33 -38.97
CA LYS A 491 -7.43 26.40 -39.90
C LYS A 491 -6.97 25.69 -41.18
N VAL A 492 -7.56 24.53 -41.46
CA VAL A 492 -7.54 23.94 -42.79
C VAL A 492 -8.37 24.92 -43.65
N LYS A 493 -7.67 25.59 -44.57
CA LYS A 493 -8.30 26.29 -45.71
C LYS A 493 -8.80 25.25 -46.69
#